data_a0ae75a6327a0203dd48b9469b2f062e
#
_entry.id   a0ae75a6327a0203dd48b9469b2f062e
#
_cell.length_a   1.000
_cell.length_b   1.000
_cell.length_c   1.000
_cell.angle_alpha   90.00
_cell.angle_beta   90.00
_cell.angle_gamma   90.00
#
_symmetry.space_group_name_H-M   'P 1'
#
loop_
_entity.id
_entity.type
_entity.pdbx_description
1 polymer ?
#
loop_
_entity_poly.entity_id
_entity_poly.type
_entity_poly.pdbx_seq_one_letter_code
_entity_poly.pdbx_strand_id
1 'polypeptide(L)'
;MTRLKGGAASAAAMLGMVLVLAGCENVDLPVDGGASGAAPAPGSGRAVSPLDNPDGTKPGLAPLTSDADRSEARDLIEKVSTKGRGPKTGYDRDEFGYAWMDSAPGGIPFSRNGCDTRNDLLKRDGEDVRNRSGSDCVVASMTLHDPYTGRTIEWTKSRATTVQIDHVMPLSYDWQMGASRWPEGKRQDIANDPLNLIPVDG
;
A
#
# COMPACT_ATOMS: atom_id res chain seq x y z
N MET A 1 41.37 -37.85 -47.32
CA MET A 1 41.81 -36.99 -48.44
C MET A 1 41.58 -35.55 -47.97
N THR A 2 42.53 -34.90 -47.68
CA THR A 2 43.40 -33.84 -48.17
C THR A 2 43.13 -32.58 -47.36
N ARG A 3 43.95 -32.16 -46.38
CA ARG A 3 45.10 -31.24 -46.38
C ARG A 3 44.78 -29.91 -47.08
N LEU A 4 44.99 -28.75 -46.46
CA LEU A 4 46.22 -28.00 -46.08
C LEU A 4 45.78 -26.68 -45.43
N LYS A 5 46.32 -26.19 -44.31
CA LYS A 5 47.60 -25.45 -44.10
C LYS A 5 47.57 -23.98 -44.54
N GLY A 6 47.92 -23.17 -43.61
CA GLY A 6 48.62 -21.93 -43.74
C GLY A 6 47.96 -20.85 -42.91
N GLY A 7 48.56 -20.09 -42.07
CA GLY A 7 49.93 -19.80 -41.75
C GLY A 7 49.97 -18.45 -41.01
N ALA A 8 50.81 -18.40 -40.07
CA ALA A 8 51.15 -17.36 -39.12
C ALA A 8 51.25 -15.92 -39.61
N ALA A 9 51.03 -14.96 -38.72
CA ALA A 9 51.99 -13.90 -38.46
C ALA A 9 51.69 -13.20 -37.13
N SER A 10 52.66 -13.21 -36.28
CA SER A 10 52.77 -12.45 -35.03
C SER A 10 52.99 -11.01 -35.31
N ALA A 11 52.41 -10.15 -34.51
CA ALA A 11 53.01 -8.81 -34.22
C ALA A 11 52.71 -8.47 -32.77
N ALA A 12 53.71 -8.57 -31.96
CA ALA A 12 53.79 -8.00 -30.62
C ALA A 12 53.99 -6.51 -30.74
N ALA A 13 53.16 -5.74 -30.04
CA ALA A 13 53.48 -4.38 -29.68
C ALA A 13 53.18 -4.17 -28.20
N MET A 14 54.24 -4.16 -27.43
CA MET A 14 54.28 -3.56 -26.09
C MET A 14 54.09 -2.08 -26.23
N LEU A 15 53.23 -1.47 -25.42
CA LEU A 15 53.52 -0.14 -24.82
C LEU A 15 52.54 0.24 -23.78
N GLY A 16 53.03 0.53 -22.59
CA GLY A 16 52.61 1.68 -21.81
C GLY A 16 51.52 1.45 -20.76
N MET A 17 51.94 0.91 -19.62
CA MET A 17 51.18 1.01 -18.36
C MET A 17 51.29 2.44 -17.85
N VAL A 18 50.24 3.26 -18.07
CA VAL A 18 50.07 4.51 -17.35
C VAL A 18 49.07 4.25 -16.23
N LEU A 19 49.60 4.17 -15.01
CA LEU A 19 48.77 4.28 -13.81
C LEU A 19 48.24 5.71 -13.72
N VAL A 20 46.98 5.90 -14.05
CA VAL A 20 46.27 7.12 -13.65
C VAL A 20 45.57 6.78 -12.36
N LEU A 21 46.08 7.24 -11.25
CA LEU A 21 45.38 7.38 -9.99
C LEU A 21 44.30 8.45 -10.21
N ALA A 22 43.13 8.06 -10.67
CA ALA A 22 41.95 8.91 -10.65
C ALA A 22 41.37 8.84 -9.23
N GLY A 23 41.43 9.97 -8.58
CA GLY A 23 40.80 10.18 -7.27
C GLY A 23 39.32 9.87 -7.30
N CYS A 24 38.82 9.41 -6.18
CA CYS A 24 37.39 9.33 -5.91
C CYS A 24 36.81 10.73 -5.96
N GLU A 25 36.36 11.18 -7.09
CA GLU A 25 35.44 12.27 -7.18
C GLU A 25 34.09 11.73 -6.68
N ASN A 26 33.65 12.30 -5.55
CA ASN A 26 32.27 12.15 -5.12
C ASN A 26 31.38 12.63 -6.26
N VAL A 27 30.79 11.74 -6.98
CA VAL A 27 29.66 12.07 -7.85
C VAL A 27 28.49 12.39 -6.91
N ASP A 28 28.33 13.67 -6.61
CA ASP A 28 27.07 14.20 -6.14
C ASP A 28 26.04 13.94 -7.24
N LEU A 29 25.38 12.77 -7.18
CA LEU A 29 24.14 12.57 -7.90
C LEU A 29 23.17 13.61 -7.34
N PRO A 30 22.54 14.44 -8.18
CA PRO A 30 21.44 15.25 -7.72
C PRO A 30 20.41 14.28 -7.16
N VAL A 31 20.22 14.32 -5.85
CA VAL A 31 19.03 13.75 -5.22
C VAL A 31 17.90 14.59 -5.76
N ASP A 32 17.33 14.14 -6.86
CA ASP A 32 16.09 14.70 -7.38
C ASP A 32 15.11 14.67 -6.23
N GLY A 33 14.67 15.85 -5.85
CA GLY A 33 13.92 16.10 -4.65
C GLY A 33 12.78 15.11 -4.57
N GLY A 34 12.84 14.24 -3.56
CA GLY A 34 11.73 13.42 -3.18
C GLY A 34 10.49 14.30 -3.20
N ALA A 35 9.47 13.88 -3.93
CA ALA A 35 8.16 14.48 -3.84
C ALA A 35 7.83 14.55 -2.34
N SER A 36 8.05 15.71 -1.74
CA SER A 36 7.47 16.07 -0.46
C SER A 36 5.98 15.87 -0.70
N GLY A 37 5.43 14.76 -0.25
CA GLY A 37 4.01 14.62 -0.14
C GLY A 37 3.53 15.89 0.55
N ALA A 38 2.86 16.76 -0.19
CA ALA A 38 2.35 18.00 0.38
C ALA A 38 1.55 17.59 1.62
N ALA A 39 1.91 18.16 2.77
CA ALA A 39 1.12 17.96 3.98
C ALA A 39 -0.33 18.28 3.63
N PRO A 40 -1.32 17.48 4.07
CA PRO A 40 -2.72 17.72 3.77
C PRO A 40 -3.07 19.15 4.12
N ALA A 41 -3.80 19.83 3.22
CA ALA A 41 -4.24 21.18 3.48
C ALA A 41 -5.05 21.24 4.78
N PRO A 42 -4.85 22.25 5.65
CA PRO A 42 -5.67 22.43 6.84
C PRO A 42 -7.14 22.49 6.45
N GLY A 43 -7.97 21.60 6.99
CA GLY A 43 -9.40 21.54 6.71
C GLY A 43 -9.87 20.42 5.79
N SER A 44 -8.97 19.58 5.26
CA SER A 44 -9.33 18.43 4.42
C SER A 44 -10.02 17.27 5.17
N GLY A 45 -10.15 17.35 6.49
CA GLY A 45 -10.64 16.24 7.32
C GLY A 45 -9.63 15.13 7.52
N ARG A 46 -8.48 15.16 6.86
CA ARG A 46 -7.41 14.16 7.02
C ARG A 46 -6.80 14.21 8.41
N ALA A 47 -6.45 13.05 8.91
CA ALA A 47 -5.65 12.96 10.11
C ALA A 47 -4.27 13.61 9.89
N VAL A 48 -3.80 14.41 10.85
CA VAL A 48 -2.46 15.01 10.83
C VAL A 48 -1.43 14.11 11.50
N SER A 49 -1.88 13.15 12.30
CA SER A 49 -1.11 12.10 12.93
C SER A 49 -1.86 10.78 12.80
N PRO A 50 -1.16 9.63 12.70
CA PRO A 50 -1.81 8.32 12.77
C PRO A 50 -2.62 8.11 14.06
N LEU A 51 -2.21 8.73 15.16
CA LEU A 51 -2.89 8.67 16.45
C LEU A 51 -4.21 9.44 16.47
N ASP A 52 -4.43 10.35 15.53
CA ASP A 52 -5.69 11.09 15.38
C ASP A 52 -6.77 10.28 14.65
N ASN A 53 -6.46 9.08 14.19
CA ASN A 53 -7.36 8.20 13.45
C ASN A 53 -7.34 6.77 14.01
N PRO A 54 -7.67 6.61 15.31
CA PRO A 54 -7.53 5.31 15.98
C PRO A 54 -8.47 4.22 15.49
N ASP A 55 -9.52 4.60 14.77
CA ASP A 55 -10.55 3.70 14.23
C ASP A 55 -10.56 3.62 12.69
N GLY A 56 -9.67 4.36 12.02
CA GLY A 56 -9.56 4.35 10.56
C GLY A 56 -10.68 5.06 9.82
N THR A 57 -11.49 5.89 10.50
CA THR A 57 -12.63 6.56 9.88
C THR A 57 -12.29 7.86 9.17
N LYS A 58 -11.12 8.45 9.43
CA LYS A 58 -10.61 9.65 8.75
C LYS A 58 -9.83 9.30 7.49
N PRO A 59 -9.79 10.21 6.51
CA PRO A 59 -9.11 9.99 5.25
C PRO A 59 -7.61 9.70 5.37
N GLY A 60 -7.16 8.75 4.58
CA GLY A 60 -5.77 8.53 4.20
C GLY A 60 -4.83 8.06 5.30
N LEU A 61 -3.59 7.80 4.88
CA LEU A 61 -2.48 7.57 5.79
C LEU A 61 -1.89 8.91 6.23
N ALA A 62 -1.91 9.18 7.52
CA ALA A 62 -1.18 10.32 8.07
C ALA A 62 0.32 10.00 8.10
N PRO A 63 1.19 10.93 7.68
CA PRO A 63 2.62 10.72 7.74
C PRO A 63 3.12 10.72 9.19
N LEU A 64 4.11 9.87 9.50
CA LEU A 64 4.84 9.90 10.77
C LEU A 64 5.83 11.07 10.77
N THR A 65 5.36 12.29 10.90
CA THR A 65 6.17 13.50 10.77
C THR A 65 6.74 14.00 12.07
N SER A 66 6.03 13.79 13.19
CA SER A 66 6.49 14.23 14.50
C SER A 66 7.38 13.18 15.19
N ASP A 67 8.27 13.65 16.08
CA ASP A 67 9.09 12.73 16.89
C ASP A 67 8.23 11.97 17.91
N ALA A 68 7.13 12.56 18.36
CA ALA A 68 6.17 11.91 19.25
C ALA A 68 5.49 10.72 18.53
N ASP A 69 4.99 10.90 17.30
CA ASP A 69 4.38 9.80 16.53
C ASP A 69 5.38 8.69 16.24
N ARG A 70 6.62 9.05 15.92
CA ARG A 70 7.69 8.07 15.70
C ARG A 70 8.05 7.29 16.96
N SER A 71 8.05 7.94 18.12
CA SER A 71 8.28 7.28 19.40
C SER A 71 7.15 6.30 19.71
N GLU A 72 5.91 6.75 19.64
CA GLU A 72 4.73 5.90 19.89
C GLU A 72 4.68 4.71 18.92
N ALA A 73 4.98 4.93 17.63
CA ALA A 73 5.03 3.84 16.66
C ALA A 73 6.10 2.78 17.03
N ARG A 74 7.26 3.20 17.51
CA ARG A 74 8.29 2.26 18.00
C ARG A 74 7.78 1.46 19.20
N ASP A 75 7.18 2.13 20.19
CA ASP A 75 6.64 1.49 21.38
C ASP A 75 5.53 0.48 21.05
N LEU A 76 4.72 0.78 20.03
CA LEU A 76 3.70 -0.15 19.51
C LEU A 76 4.34 -1.36 18.82
N ILE A 77 5.35 -1.15 17.99
CA ILE A 77 6.08 -2.21 17.31
C ILE A 77 6.77 -3.15 18.31
N GLU A 78 7.36 -2.61 19.38
CA GLU A 78 8.00 -3.41 20.42
C GLU A 78 7.02 -4.31 21.18
N LYS A 79 5.75 -3.91 21.28
CA LYS A 79 4.68 -4.71 21.89
C LYS A 79 4.19 -5.85 21.00
N VAL A 80 4.49 -5.82 19.70
CA VAL A 80 4.04 -6.84 18.76
C VAL A 80 4.83 -8.12 18.95
N SER A 81 4.12 -9.22 19.23
CA SER A 81 4.73 -10.54 19.33
C SER A 81 5.30 -10.99 18.00
N THR A 82 6.59 -11.29 17.98
CA THR A 82 7.24 -11.84 16.78
C THR A 82 7.09 -13.36 16.73
N LYS A 83 6.77 -13.87 15.54
CA LYS A 83 6.77 -15.31 15.27
C LYS A 83 7.07 -15.58 13.79
N GLY A 84 7.49 -16.79 13.50
CA GLY A 84 7.65 -17.24 12.11
C GLY A 84 6.31 -17.34 11.39
N ARG A 85 6.37 -17.20 10.07
CA ARG A 85 5.21 -17.36 9.19
C ARG A 85 4.72 -18.81 9.24
N GLY A 86 3.44 -19.01 9.48
CA GLY A 86 2.78 -20.32 9.41
C GLY A 86 2.50 -20.77 7.97
N PRO A 87 1.99 -21.99 7.80
CA PRO A 87 1.62 -22.51 6.48
C PRO A 87 0.44 -21.73 5.88
N LYS A 88 0.43 -21.63 4.55
CA LYS A 88 -0.69 -21.08 3.78
C LYS A 88 -1.77 -22.13 3.47
N THR A 89 -1.56 -23.37 3.87
CA THR A 89 -2.51 -24.47 3.62
C THR A 89 -3.90 -24.12 4.10
N GLY A 90 -4.90 -24.37 3.27
CA GLY A 90 -6.32 -24.07 3.57
C GLY A 90 -6.68 -22.59 3.45
N TYR A 91 -5.77 -21.71 3.03
CA TYR A 91 -6.14 -20.35 2.73
C TYR A 91 -7.01 -20.30 1.48
N ASP A 92 -8.17 -19.73 1.65
CA ASP A 92 -9.00 -19.18 0.58
C ASP A 92 -9.44 -17.77 1.00
N ARG A 93 -9.68 -16.90 0.02
CA ARG A 93 -10.18 -15.56 0.31
C ARG A 93 -11.58 -15.61 0.93
N ASP A 94 -12.37 -16.58 0.55
CA ASP A 94 -13.75 -16.79 1.04
C ASP A 94 -13.79 -17.14 2.52
N GLU A 95 -12.68 -17.62 3.11
CA GLU A 95 -12.54 -17.82 4.56
C GLU A 95 -12.68 -16.52 5.37
N PHE A 96 -12.57 -15.37 4.71
CA PHE A 96 -12.73 -14.04 5.27
C PHE A 96 -14.11 -13.42 4.95
N GLY A 97 -15.07 -14.22 4.47
CA GLY A 97 -16.39 -13.79 4.06
C GLY A 97 -16.44 -13.25 2.62
N TYR A 98 -17.62 -12.83 2.21
CA TYR A 98 -17.76 -12.19 0.89
C TYR A 98 -17.15 -10.79 0.86
N ALA A 99 -16.78 -10.34 -0.34
CA ALA A 99 -16.08 -9.07 -0.50
C ALA A 99 -16.93 -7.88 -0.03
N TRP A 100 -16.32 -6.99 0.74
CA TRP A 100 -16.86 -5.69 1.15
C TRP A 100 -18.16 -5.78 1.97
N MET A 101 -18.17 -6.66 2.98
CA MET A 101 -19.33 -6.89 3.84
C MET A 101 -19.70 -5.65 4.65
N ASP A 102 -20.94 -5.17 4.51
CA ASP A 102 -21.54 -4.25 5.48
C ASP A 102 -21.90 -4.93 6.82
N SER A 103 -22.07 -6.25 6.80
CA SER A 103 -22.58 -7.05 7.93
C SER A 103 -21.50 -7.67 8.82
N ALA A 104 -20.23 -7.17 8.78
CA ALA A 104 -19.17 -7.64 9.65
C ALA A 104 -19.64 -7.63 11.13
N PRO A 105 -19.47 -8.75 11.89
CA PRO A 105 -20.19 -8.95 13.14
C PRO A 105 -19.62 -8.20 14.35
N GLY A 106 -18.34 -7.83 14.34
CA GLY A 106 -17.62 -7.27 15.49
C GLY A 106 -17.90 -5.81 15.81
N GLY A 107 -18.78 -5.15 15.06
CA GLY A 107 -19.10 -3.73 15.29
C GLY A 107 -17.94 -2.80 14.93
N ILE A 108 -17.14 -3.19 13.95
CA ILE A 108 -16.09 -2.34 13.40
C ILE A 108 -16.68 -1.09 12.74
N PRO A 109 -15.91 0.01 12.63
CA PRO A 109 -16.36 1.22 11.95
C PRO A 109 -16.88 0.93 10.54
N PHE A 110 -17.90 1.67 10.12
CA PHE A 110 -18.65 1.53 8.87
C PHE A 110 -19.52 0.27 8.76
N SER A 111 -19.38 -0.75 9.61
CA SER A 111 -20.25 -1.91 9.54
C SER A 111 -21.72 -1.54 9.84
N ARG A 112 -22.64 -2.18 9.12
CA ARG A 112 -24.10 -2.05 9.28
C ARG A 112 -24.64 -0.63 9.09
N ASN A 113 -23.98 0.15 8.24
CA ASN A 113 -24.42 1.50 7.88
C ASN A 113 -25.30 1.50 6.61
N GLY A 114 -25.50 0.34 5.98
CA GLY A 114 -26.27 0.17 4.75
C GLY A 114 -25.47 0.35 3.47
N CYS A 115 -24.15 0.62 3.58
CA CYS A 115 -23.22 0.72 2.47
C CYS A 115 -22.21 -0.44 2.52
N ASP A 116 -21.69 -0.87 1.38
CA ASP A 116 -20.57 -1.81 1.39
C ASP A 116 -19.27 -1.10 1.77
N THR A 117 -18.37 -1.84 2.43
CA THR A 117 -17.08 -1.32 2.92
C THR A 117 -16.28 -0.61 1.83
N ARG A 118 -16.30 -1.13 0.57
CA ARG A 118 -15.60 -0.47 -0.53
C ARG A 118 -16.10 0.96 -0.76
N ASN A 119 -17.40 1.17 -0.80
CA ASN A 119 -17.98 2.49 -1.00
C ASN A 119 -17.70 3.41 0.17
N ASP A 120 -17.68 2.90 1.40
CA ASP A 120 -17.32 3.70 2.57
C ASP A 120 -15.88 4.20 2.49
N LEU A 121 -14.94 3.33 2.09
CA LEU A 121 -13.54 3.72 1.91
C LEU A 121 -13.33 4.70 0.76
N LEU A 122 -14.04 4.52 -0.36
CA LEU A 122 -14.00 5.48 -1.46
C LEU A 122 -14.53 6.86 -1.02
N LYS A 123 -15.54 6.91 -0.15
CA LYS A 123 -16.01 8.17 0.44
C LYS A 123 -15.03 8.74 1.45
N ARG A 124 -14.42 7.89 2.27
CA ARG A 124 -13.46 8.31 3.29
C ARG A 124 -12.25 9.01 2.67
N ASP A 125 -11.68 8.43 1.60
CA ASP A 125 -10.39 8.85 1.05
C ASP A 125 -10.51 9.69 -0.22
N GLY A 126 -11.68 9.67 -0.89
CA GLY A 126 -11.93 10.45 -2.09
C GLY A 126 -12.21 11.91 -1.81
N GLU A 127 -11.76 12.77 -2.71
CA GLU A 127 -12.17 14.18 -2.81
C GLU A 127 -13.21 14.33 -3.92
N ASP A 128 -14.03 15.37 -3.86
CA ASP A 128 -15.10 15.64 -4.84
C ASP A 128 -16.02 14.44 -5.11
N VAL A 129 -16.31 13.69 -4.06
CA VAL A 129 -17.12 12.47 -4.13
C VAL A 129 -18.51 12.77 -4.63
N ARG A 130 -18.94 12.07 -5.67
CA ARG A 130 -20.30 12.11 -6.20
C ARG A 130 -20.92 10.74 -6.13
N ASN A 131 -22.07 10.65 -5.51
CA ASN A 131 -22.84 9.41 -5.45
C ASN A 131 -23.66 9.21 -6.74
N ARG A 132 -23.98 7.96 -7.01
CA ARG A 132 -24.95 7.61 -8.05
C ARG A 132 -26.32 8.19 -7.73
N SER A 133 -27.02 8.71 -8.73
CA SER A 133 -28.40 9.21 -8.54
C SER A 133 -29.28 8.17 -7.84
N GLY A 134 -29.97 8.61 -6.79
CA GLY A 134 -30.84 7.76 -5.97
C GLY A 134 -30.10 6.81 -5.02
N SER A 135 -28.84 7.04 -4.73
CA SER A 135 -28.09 6.25 -3.75
C SER A 135 -27.15 7.12 -2.94
N ASP A 136 -27.24 7.03 -1.62
CA ASP A 136 -26.32 7.67 -0.69
C ASP A 136 -25.06 6.83 -0.44
N CYS A 137 -25.05 5.57 -0.89
CA CYS A 137 -23.95 4.63 -0.68
C CYS A 137 -23.02 4.54 -1.87
N VAL A 138 -23.55 4.43 -3.08
CA VAL A 138 -22.76 4.07 -4.25
C VAL A 138 -22.02 5.27 -4.81
N VAL A 139 -20.71 5.30 -4.67
CA VAL A 139 -19.84 6.31 -5.29
C VAL A 139 -19.82 6.12 -6.79
N ALA A 140 -20.11 7.18 -7.54
CA ALA A 140 -20.07 7.21 -8.99
C ALA A 140 -18.76 7.79 -9.55
N SER A 141 -18.22 8.80 -8.86
CA SER A 141 -16.92 9.41 -9.19
C SER A 141 -16.28 10.06 -7.98
N MET A 142 -14.97 10.19 -8.00
CA MET A 142 -14.17 10.90 -7.01
C MET A 142 -12.78 11.18 -7.57
N THR A 143 -12.04 12.05 -6.92
CA THR A 143 -10.59 12.22 -7.08
C THR A 143 -9.87 11.49 -5.95
N LEU A 144 -8.92 10.62 -6.27
CA LEU A 144 -8.07 9.93 -5.31
C LEU A 144 -6.63 10.45 -5.41
N HIS A 145 -6.07 10.86 -4.27
CA HIS A 145 -4.62 11.06 -4.14
C HIS A 145 -4.02 9.76 -3.61
N ASP A 146 -3.47 8.96 -4.52
CA ASP A 146 -2.96 7.64 -4.18
C ASP A 146 -1.78 7.72 -3.19
N PRO A 147 -1.88 7.07 -2.03
CA PRO A 147 -0.85 7.17 -0.99
C PRO A 147 0.43 6.42 -1.31
N TYR A 148 0.39 5.45 -2.24
CA TYR A 148 1.57 4.65 -2.59
C TYR A 148 2.40 5.29 -3.71
N THR A 149 1.75 5.84 -4.72
CA THR A 149 2.42 6.40 -5.90
C THR A 149 2.49 7.92 -5.89
N GLY A 150 1.67 8.59 -5.06
CA GLY A 150 1.52 10.05 -5.05
C GLY A 150 0.73 10.58 -6.26
N ARG A 151 0.17 9.71 -7.10
CA ARG A 151 -0.60 10.11 -8.29
C ARG A 151 -1.98 10.60 -7.91
N THR A 152 -2.49 11.56 -8.66
CA THR A 152 -3.90 11.96 -8.60
C THR A 152 -4.68 11.20 -9.67
N ILE A 153 -5.74 10.53 -9.26
CA ILE A 153 -6.56 9.64 -10.09
C ILE A 153 -8.00 10.16 -10.13
N GLU A 154 -8.43 10.58 -11.31
CA GLU A 154 -9.85 10.88 -11.58
C GLU A 154 -10.59 9.56 -11.81
N TRP A 155 -11.22 9.07 -10.74
CA TRP A 155 -11.91 7.80 -10.77
C TRP A 155 -13.38 7.93 -11.09
N THR A 156 -13.87 6.95 -11.88
CA THR A 156 -15.30 6.76 -12.14
C THR A 156 -15.68 5.29 -12.00
N LYS A 157 -16.91 5.03 -11.60
CA LYS A 157 -17.42 3.66 -11.44
C LYS A 157 -17.38 2.83 -12.72
N SER A 158 -17.47 3.45 -13.89
CA SER A 158 -17.34 2.77 -15.19
C SER A 158 -15.94 2.21 -15.44
N ARG A 159 -14.93 2.73 -14.73
CA ARG A 159 -13.53 2.25 -14.74
C ARG A 159 -13.13 1.79 -13.35
N ALA A 160 -13.97 0.98 -12.72
CA ALA A 160 -13.85 0.61 -11.31
C ALA A 160 -12.49 0.01 -10.93
N THR A 161 -11.82 -0.66 -11.88
CA THR A 161 -10.54 -1.34 -11.65
C THR A 161 -9.34 -0.40 -11.54
N THR A 162 -9.47 0.88 -11.94
CA THR A 162 -8.37 1.84 -11.82
C THR A 162 -8.08 2.28 -10.39
N VAL A 163 -8.98 1.98 -9.45
CA VAL A 163 -8.75 2.09 -8.02
C VAL A 163 -9.13 0.78 -7.37
N GLN A 164 -8.21 0.18 -6.66
CA GLN A 164 -8.41 -1.02 -5.86
C GLN A 164 -8.49 -0.64 -4.36
N ILE A 165 -9.06 -1.52 -3.55
CA ILE A 165 -8.92 -1.43 -2.10
C ILE A 165 -7.88 -2.44 -1.69
N ASP A 166 -6.78 -1.95 -1.14
CA ASP A 166 -5.70 -2.78 -0.66
C ASP A 166 -5.88 -3.09 0.83
N HIS A 167 -5.50 -4.31 1.22
CA HIS A 167 -5.32 -4.68 2.61
C HIS A 167 -3.86 -4.42 2.97
N VAL A 168 -3.58 -3.40 3.78
CA VAL A 168 -2.22 -3.05 4.25
C VAL A 168 -1.53 -4.27 4.86
N MET A 169 -2.27 -5.05 5.67
CA MET A 169 -1.92 -6.40 6.05
C MET A 169 -2.67 -7.39 5.17
N PRO A 170 -2.02 -8.06 4.20
CA PRO A 170 -2.70 -8.96 3.27
C PRO A 170 -3.38 -10.13 3.98
N LEU A 171 -4.61 -10.46 3.59
CA LEU A 171 -5.38 -11.55 4.21
C LEU A 171 -4.66 -12.90 4.22
N SER A 172 -3.88 -13.19 3.16
CA SER A 172 -3.07 -14.40 3.10
C SER A 172 -1.92 -14.39 4.12
N TYR A 173 -1.45 -13.21 4.51
CA TYR A 173 -0.46 -13.08 5.56
C TYR A 173 -1.11 -13.21 6.93
N ASP A 174 -2.26 -12.58 7.15
CA ASP A 174 -3.06 -12.77 8.37
C ASP A 174 -3.34 -14.24 8.64
N TRP A 175 -3.73 -14.99 7.60
CA TRP A 175 -3.93 -16.44 7.69
C TRP A 175 -2.71 -17.16 8.26
N GLN A 176 -1.53 -16.90 7.68
CA GLN A 176 -0.26 -17.49 8.10
C GLN A 176 0.18 -17.01 9.49
N MET A 177 -0.20 -15.79 9.86
CA MET A 177 0.08 -15.23 11.17
C MET A 177 -0.92 -15.65 12.26
N GLY A 178 -1.94 -16.46 11.91
CA GLY A 178 -2.80 -17.12 12.87
C GLY A 178 -4.29 -16.96 12.67
N ALA A 179 -4.74 -16.16 11.69
CA ALA A 179 -6.15 -16.00 11.38
C ALA A 179 -6.81 -17.32 10.93
N SER A 180 -6.03 -18.29 10.45
CA SER A 180 -6.49 -19.66 10.19
C SER A 180 -7.16 -20.34 11.39
N ARG A 181 -6.90 -19.87 12.60
CA ARG A 181 -7.47 -20.40 13.85
C ARG A 181 -8.49 -19.48 14.49
N TRP A 182 -8.75 -18.31 13.88
CA TRP A 182 -9.77 -17.41 14.39
C TRP A 182 -11.17 -17.89 14.04
N PRO A 183 -12.18 -17.52 14.85
CA PRO A 183 -13.57 -17.64 14.43
C PRO A 183 -13.81 -16.88 13.13
N GLU A 184 -14.72 -17.36 12.30
CA GLU A 184 -15.07 -16.74 11.02
C GLU A 184 -15.40 -15.25 11.17
N GLY A 185 -16.24 -14.89 12.15
CA GLY A 185 -16.62 -13.49 12.39
C GLY A 185 -15.39 -12.57 12.59
N LYS A 186 -14.36 -13.03 13.32
CA LYS A 186 -13.14 -12.25 13.49
C LYS A 186 -12.34 -12.11 12.18
N ARG A 187 -12.38 -13.12 11.31
CA ARG A 187 -11.78 -13.02 9.98
C ARG A 187 -12.55 -12.04 9.08
N GLN A 188 -13.88 -12.04 9.19
CA GLN A 188 -14.74 -11.09 8.49
C GLN A 188 -14.48 -9.65 8.96
N ASP A 189 -14.28 -9.44 10.26
CA ASP A 189 -13.97 -8.12 10.82
C ASP A 189 -12.67 -7.57 10.24
N ILE A 190 -11.55 -8.30 10.33
CA ILE A 190 -10.25 -7.81 9.82
C ILE A 190 -10.24 -7.58 8.31
N ALA A 191 -11.05 -8.32 7.56
CA ALA A 191 -11.19 -8.14 6.12
C ALA A 191 -11.96 -6.87 5.73
N ASN A 192 -12.71 -6.30 6.66
CA ASN A 192 -13.52 -5.10 6.45
C ASN A 192 -13.13 -3.95 7.41
N ASP A 193 -12.06 -4.13 8.19
CA ASP A 193 -11.60 -3.11 9.14
C ASP A 193 -10.98 -1.92 8.38
N PRO A 194 -11.53 -0.71 8.52
CA PRO A 194 -11.01 0.48 7.85
C PRO A 194 -9.57 0.83 8.22
N LEU A 195 -9.06 0.38 9.37
CA LEU A 195 -7.64 0.52 9.72
C LEU A 195 -6.71 -0.28 8.81
N ASN A 196 -7.20 -1.39 8.26
CA ASN A 196 -6.43 -2.28 7.38
C ASN A 196 -6.68 -2.03 5.89
N LEU A 197 -7.51 -1.08 5.53
CA LEU A 197 -8.00 -0.91 4.16
C LEU A 197 -7.70 0.48 3.62
N ILE A 198 -7.20 0.53 2.40
CA ILE A 198 -6.87 1.79 1.74
C ILE A 198 -7.15 1.71 0.22
N PRO A 199 -7.83 2.72 -0.37
CA PRO A 199 -7.93 2.85 -1.82
C PRO A 199 -6.60 3.25 -2.43
N VAL A 200 -6.21 2.57 -3.50
CA VAL A 200 -4.91 2.75 -4.19
C VAL A 200 -5.04 2.62 -5.70
N ASP A 201 -4.03 3.05 -6.44
CA ASP A 201 -3.88 2.84 -7.89
C ASP A 201 -3.91 1.33 -8.21
N GLY A 202 -4.75 0.90 -9.16
CA GLY A 202 -5.01 -0.51 -9.47
C GLY A 202 -4.11 -1.15 -10.52
#